data_66cd31282b0cc23d0f3393e679b7ce93
#
_entry.id   66cd31282b0cc23d0f3393e679b7ce93
#
_cell.length_a   1.000
_cell.length_b   1.000
_cell.length_c   1.000
_cell.angle_alpha   90.00
_cell.angle_beta   90.00
_cell.angle_gamma   90.00
#
_symmetry.space_group_name_H-M   'P 1'
#
loop_
_entity.id
_entity.type
_entity.pdbx_description
1 polymer ?
#
loop_
_entity_poly.entity_id
_entity_poly.type
_entity_poly.pdbx_seq_one_letter_code
_entity_poly.pdbx_strand_id
1 'polypeptide(L)'
;MREKGINVKLAFLKAVLFAVAFAVIPANAFTLDAQGGIANRVSSISQFNMSFYGHWWFPIDKMTFVGVGGGYEELDNVGYVPLSASLWVRLPIGRQVLPVAIGDFGYMIGERHQMFWRAGGGLDIKNGDYSSILLMAGYQYLHHEDRGFVYLHAGILVEI
;
A
#
# COMPACT_ATOMS: atom_id res chain seq x y z
N MET A 1 10.79 11.69 -37.31
CA MET A 1 10.13 11.01 -36.18
C MET A 1 10.80 9.67 -35.94
N ARG A 2 11.62 9.53 -34.90
CA ARG A 2 12.19 8.22 -34.50
C ARG A 2 11.25 7.61 -33.47
N GLU A 3 10.53 6.57 -33.84
CA GLU A 3 9.82 5.72 -32.90
C GLU A 3 10.84 5.13 -31.92
N LYS A 4 10.70 5.48 -30.65
CA LYS A 4 11.41 4.79 -29.58
C LYS A 4 10.78 3.41 -29.44
N GLY A 5 11.33 2.42 -30.11
CA GLY A 5 10.97 1.03 -29.88
C GLY A 5 11.15 0.71 -28.40
N ILE A 6 10.05 0.49 -27.71
CA ILE A 6 10.05 -0.03 -26.36
C ILE A 6 10.88 -1.31 -26.40
N ASN A 7 11.92 -1.37 -25.58
CA ASN A 7 12.82 -2.51 -25.57
C ASN A 7 12.10 -3.71 -24.94
N VAL A 8 11.31 -4.42 -25.76
CA VAL A 8 10.47 -5.56 -25.39
C VAL A 8 11.23 -6.61 -24.57
N LYS A 9 12.55 -6.76 -24.86
CA LYS A 9 13.44 -7.67 -24.12
C LYS A 9 13.61 -7.22 -22.65
N LEU A 10 13.72 -5.92 -22.40
CA LEU A 10 13.87 -5.39 -21.05
C LEU A 10 12.55 -5.47 -20.26
N ALA A 11 11.42 -5.23 -20.91
CA ALA A 11 10.10 -5.40 -20.32
C ALA A 11 9.83 -6.87 -19.98
N PHE A 12 10.18 -7.79 -20.88
CA PHE A 12 10.07 -9.23 -20.65
C PHE A 12 10.98 -9.71 -19.51
N LEU A 13 12.25 -9.25 -19.47
CA LEU A 13 13.17 -9.59 -18.38
C LEU A 13 12.67 -9.11 -17.02
N LYS A 14 12.11 -7.90 -16.95
CA LYS A 14 11.49 -7.37 -15.73
C LYS A 14 10.27 -8.18 -15.29
N ALA A 15 9.42 -8.59 -16.23
CA ALA A 15 8.25 -9.42 -15.96
C ALA A 15 8.67 -10.82 -15.48
N VAL A 16 9.71 -11.42 -16.06
CA VAL A 16 10.25 -12.71 -15.64
C VAL A 16 10.89 -12.62 -14.24
N LEU A 17 11.68 -11.57 -13.96
CA LEU A 17 12.25 -11.34 -12.62
C LEU A 17 11.15 -11.14 -11.57
N PHE A 18 10.09 -10.43 -11.92
CA PHE A 18 8.94 -10.24 -11.04
C PHE A 18 8.21 -11.57 -10.79
N ALA A 19 7.96 -12.36 -11.84
CA ALA A 19 7.32 -13.68 -11.74
C ALA A 19 8.18 -14.69 -10.94
N VAL A 20 9.51 -14.68 -11.11
CA VAL A 20 10.42 -15.52 -10.34
C VAL A 20 10.47 -15.10 -8.87
N ALA A 21 10.47 -13.81 -8.57
CA ALA A 21 10.36 -13.32 -7.19
C ALA A 21 9.07 -13.81 -6.51
N PHE A 22 7.96 -13.85 -7.23
CA PHE A 22 6.69 -14.40 -6.71
C PHE A 22 6.69 -15.93 -6.60
N ALA A 23 7.38 -16.64 -7.49
CA ALA A 23 7.42 -18.12 -7.48
C ALA A 23 8.26 -18.70 -6.33
N VAL A 24 9.13 -17.91 -5.72
CA VAL A 24 9.99 -18.33 -4.59
C VAL A 24 9.30 -18.15 -3.23
N ILE A 25 8.16 -17.41 -3.18
CA ILE A 25 7.42 -17.23 -1.94
C ILE A 25 6.68 -18.54 -1.62
N PRO A 26 6.91 -19.15 -0.43
CA PRO A 26 6.22 -20.38 -0.07
C PRO A 26 4.71 -20.17 -0.11
N ALA A 27 4.01 -21.02 -0.85
CA ALA A 27 2.58 -20.91 -1.15
C ALA A 27 1.66 -21.00 0.10
N ASN A 28 2.21 -21.13 1.30
CA ASN A 28 1.49 -21.47 2.52
C ASN A 28 1.46 -20.39 3.58
N ALA A 29 1.92 -19.17 3.28
CA ALA A 29 1.81 -18.06 4.22
C ALA A 29 1.61 -16.75 3.46
N PHE A 30 0.43 -16.24 3.47
CA PHE A 30 0.15 -14.88 3.00
C PHE A 30 -0.77 -14.18 3.99
N THR A 31 -0.73 -12.89 3.96
CA THR A 31 -1.54 -12.04 4.82
C THR A 31 -2.35 -11.10 3.95
N LEU A 32 -3.61 -10.94 4.27
CA LEU A 32 -4.50 -9.98 3.63
C LEU A 32 -4.85 -8.88 4.61
N ASP A 33 -4.89 -7.65 4.16
CA ASP A 33 -5.53 -6.59 4.92
C ASP A 33 -6.60 -5.88 4.09
N ALA A 34 -7.55 -5.27 4.81
CA ALA A 34 -8.50 -4.33 4.27
C ALA A 34 -8.60 -3.14 5.24
N GLN A 35 -8.38 -1.96 4.73
CA GLN A 35 -8.32 -0.71 5.49
C GLN A 35 -9.29 0.30 4.90
N GLY A 36 -9.94 1.08 5.75
CA GLY A 36 -10.75 2.21 5.35
C GLY A 36 -10.47 3.41 6.24
N GLY A 37 -10.65 4.59 5.71
CA GLY A 37 -10.38 5.81 6.47
C GLY A 37 -10.56 7.08 5.66
N ILE A 38 -9.84 8.08 6.09
CA ILE A 38 -9.86 9.42 5.50
C ILE A 38 -8.47 9.84 5.05
N ALA A 39 -8.41 10.62 3.97
CA ALA A 39 -7.21 11.26 3.48
C ALA A 39 -7.49 12.75 3.25
N ASN A 40 -6.81 13.61 3.99
CA ASN A 40 -7.01 15.06 3.91
C ASN A 40 -5.78 15.77 3.38
N ARG A 41 -6.00 16.75 2.53
CA ARG A 41 -4.92 17.58 2.02
C ARG A 41 -4.27 18.38 3.15
N VAL A 42 -2.93 18.42 3.17
CA VAL A 42 -2.15 19.12 4.21
C VAL A 42 -2.48 20.61 4.28
N SER A 43 -2.81 21.23 3.14
CA SER A 43 -3.12 22.66 3.05
C SER A 43 -4.60 23.01 3.32
N SER A 44 -5.50 22.03 3.45
CA SER A 44 -6.93 22.26 3.61
C SER A 44 -7.60 21.07 4.28
N ILE A 45 -7.86 21.17 5.58
CA ILE A 45 -8.54 20.14 6.38
C ILE A 45 -10.07 20.14 6.18
N SER A 46 -10.60 21.01 5.32
CA SER A 46 -12.03 21.25 5.17
C SER A 46 -12.78 20.23 4.29
N GLN A 47 -12.07 19.33 3.60
CA GLN A 47 -12.67 18.34 2.72
C GLN A 47 -12.50 16.95 3.33
N PHE A 48 -13.59 16.22 3.45
CA PHE A 48 -13.59 14.85 3.94
C PHE A 48 -13.45 13.92 2.72
N ASN A 49 -12.26 13.38 2.52
CA ASN A 49 -12.01 12.43 1.46
C ASN A 49 -11.95 11.02 2.05
N MET A 50 -12.68 10.09 1.43
CA MET A 50 -12.69 8.69 1.86
C MET A 50 -11.65 7.89 1.09
N SER A 51 -11.08 6.91 1.77
CA SER A 51 -10.17 5.96 1.15
C SER A 51 -10.39 4.54 1.67
N PHE A 52 -10.26 3.58 0.76
CA PHE A 52 -10.32 2.15 1.05
C PHE A 52 -9.15 1.48 0.36
N TYR A 53 -8.39 0.70 1.11
CA TYR A 53 -7.25 -0.05 0.61
C TYR A 53 -7.32 -1.50 1.03
N GLY A 54 -6.79 -2.38 0.19
CA GLY A 54 -6.51 -3.76 0.53
C GLY A 54 -5.12 -4.12 0.03
N HIS A 55 -4.41 -4.94 0.79
CA HIS A 55 -3.10 -5.43 0.41
C HIS A 55 -3.05 -6.94 0.53
N TRP A 56 -2.26 -7.51 -0.35
CA TRP A 56 -1.85 -8.90 -0.31
C TRP A 56 -0.36 -8.94 0.00
N TRP A 57 -0.03 -9.48 1.18
CA TRP A 57 1.30 -9.48 1.75
C TRP A 57 1.95 -10.85 1.69
N PHE A 58 3.22 -10.86 1.39
CA PHE A 58 4.08 -12.03 1.37
C PHE A 58 5.20 -11.83 2.38
N PRO A 59 5.36 -12.72 3.38
CA PRO A 59 6.42 -12.60 4.36
C PRO A 59 7.79 -12.86 3.71
N ILE A 60 8.73 -11.95 3.91
CA ILE A 60 10.16 -12.17 3.64
C ILE A 60 10.80 -12.81 4.86
N ASP A 61 10.46 -12.31 6.02
CA ASP A 61 10.84 -12.83 7.33
C ASP A 61 9.71 -12.56 8.35
N LYS A 62 10.00 -12.81 9.65
CA LYS A 62 9.00 -12.64 10.72
C LYS A 62 8.53 -11.19 10.92
N MET A 63 9.28 -10.22 10.41
CA MET A 63 9.03 -8.79 10.63
C MET A 63 8.77 -8.02 9.34
N THR A 64 9.21 -8.55 8.20
CA THR A 64 9.21 -7.83 6.92
C THR A 64 8.33 -8.54 5.91
N PHE A 65 7.44 -7.78 5.30
CA PHE A 65 6.51 -8.26 4.27
C PHE A 65 6.62 -7.36 3.05
N VAL A 66 6.56 -7.95 1.88
CA VAL A 66 6.34 -7.25 0.62
C VAL A 66 4.96 -7.58 0.10
N GLY A 67 4.36 -6.66 -0.62
CA GLY A 67 3.00 -6.89 -1.09
C GLY A 67 2.62 -6.08 -2.30
N VAL A 68 1.40 -6.32 -2.72
CA VAL A 68 0.69 -5.52 -3.71
C VAL A 68 -0.57 -4.99 -3.07
N GLY A 69 -0.89 -3.76 -3.37
CA GLY A 69 -2.07 -3.10 -2.84
C GLY A 69 -2.91 -2.44 -3.92
N GLY A 70 -4.15 -2.22 -3.58
CA GLY A 70 -5.08 -1.48 -4.42
C GLY A 70 -6.32 -1.08 -3.64
N GLY A 71 -7.14 -0.23 -4.24
CA GLY A 71 -8.33 0.24 -3.56
C GLY A 71 -9.08 1.32 -4.31
N TYR A 72 -9.75 2.14 -3.56
CA TYR A 72 -10.42 3.35 -4.03
C TYR A 72 -10.09 4.50 -3.10
N GLU A 73 -9.81 5.64 -3.65
CA GLU A 73 -9.51 6.85 -2.90
C GLU A 73 -10.16 8.07 -3.57
N GLU A 74 -10.86 8.86 -2.79
CA GLU A 74 -11.37 10.15 -3.21
C GLU A 74 -10.43 11.22 -2.67
N LEU A 75 -9.86 12.03 -3.56
CA LEU A 75 -8.96 13.14 -3.23
C LEU A 75 -9.42 14.39 -3.95
N ASP A 76 -9.69 15.46 -3.19
CA ASP A 76 -10.20 16.74 -3.73
C ASP A 76 -11.44 16.56 -4.64
N ASN A 77 -12.38 15.68 -4.26
CA ASN A 77 -13.60 15.28 -4.99
C ASN A 77 -13.32 14.55 -6.33
N VAL A 78 -12.13 13.99 -6.51
CA VAL A 78 -11.77 13.16 -7.67
C VAL A 78 -11.52 11.74 -7.20
N GLY A 79 -12.19 10.78 -7.83
CA GLY A 79 -12.01 9.35 -7.53
C GLY A 79 -10.80 8.78 -8.24
N TYR A 80 -10.00 8.01 -7.50
CA TYR A 80 -8.83 7.29 -7.99
C TYR A 80 -8.88 5.82 -7.59
N VAL A 81 -8.30 4.98 -8.45
CA VAL A 81 -8.00 3.57 -8.15
C VAL A 81 -6.48 3.46 -8.01
N PRO A 82 -5.93 3.44 -6.80
CA PRO A 82 -4.51 3.21 -6.57
C PRO A 82 -4.14 1.74 -6.80
N LEU A 83 -2.97 1.52 -7.38
CA LEU A 83 -2.28 0.23 -7.47
C LEU A 83 -0.85 0.42 -6.99
N SER A 84 -0.40 -0.37 -6.04
CA SER A 84 0.93 -0.20 -5.42
C SER A 84 1.70 -1.50 -5.26
N ALA A 85 3.02 -1.36 -5.25
CA ALA A 85 3.93 -2.26 -4.58
C ALA A 85 4.18 -1.73 -3.18
N SER A 86 4.21 -2.60 -2.20
CA SER A 86 4.16 -2.24 -0.79
C SER A 86 5.22 -2.97 0.02
N LEU A 87 5.75 -2.29 1.02
CA LEU A 87 6.65 -2.82 2.04
C LEU A 87 6.02 -2.58 3.40
N TRP A 88 5.97 -3.60 4.23
CA TRP A 88 5.51 -3.50 5.61
C TRP A 88 6.56 -4.08 6.55
N VAL A 89 6.86 -3.35 7.60
CA VAL A 89 7.78 -3.76 8.67
C VAL A 89 7.03 -3.75 9.99
N ARG A 90 7.04 -4.89 10.69
CA ARG A 90 6.44 -5.08 12.01
C ARG A 90 7.56 -5.08 13.04
N LEU A 91 7.47 -4.23 14.05
CA LEU A 91 8.48 -4.13 15.11
C LEU A 91 8.08 -5.04 16.30
N PRO A 92 8.92 -5.99 16.71
CA PRO A 92 8.58 -6.97 17.75
C PRO A 92 8.77 -6.41 19.16
N ILE A 93 8.19 -5.26 19.46
CA ILE A 93 8.34 -4.58 20.75
C ILE A 93 7.28 -5.03 21.78
N GLY A 94 6.21 -5.69 21.31
CA GLY A 94 5.10 -6.16 22.14
C GLY A 94 4.62 -7.55 21.76
N ARG A 95 3.71 -8.11 22.56
CA ARG A 95 3.07 -9.41 22.24
C ARG A 95 1.72 -9.24 21.56
N GLN A 96 0.91 -8.30 22.02
CA GLN A 96 -0.43 -8.06 21.49
C GLN A 96 -0.52 -6.82 20.61
N VAL A 97 0.31 -5.80 20.86
CA VAL A 97 0.33 -4.55 20.13
C VAL A 97 1.73 -4.42 19.52
N LEU A 98 1.80 -4.48 18.20
CA LEU A 98 3.03 -4.41 17.44
C LEU A 98 3.05 -3.11 16.63
N PRO A 99 3.99 -2.21 16.87
CA PRO A 99 4.19 -1.07 16.00
C PRO A 99 4.56 -1.54 14.59
N VAL A 100 4.01 -0.85 13.58
CA VAL A 100 4.24 -1.17 12.18
C VAL A 100 4.61 0.09 11.40
N ALA A 101 5.39 -0.10 10.34
CA ALA A 101 5.64 0.91 9.33
C ALA A 101 5.27 0.35 7.96
N ILE A 102 4.68 1.19 7.11
CA ILE A 102 4.29 0.85 5.74
C ILE A 102 4.85 1.87 4.76
N GLY A 103 5.27 1.39 3.60
CA GLY A 103 5.60 2.22 2.46
C GLY A 103 4.97 1.65 1.21
N ASP A 104 4.28 2.49 0.44
CA ASP A 104 3.69 2.14 -0.84
C ASP A 104 4.27 3.04 -1.93
N PHE A 105 4.49 2.45 -3.09
CA PHE A 105 4.85 3.16 -4.29
C PHE A 105 4.02 2.62 -5.45
N GLY A 106 3.36 3.50 -6.19
CA GLY A 106 2.44 3.02 -7.17
C GLY A 106 1.92 4.07 -8.15
N TYR A 107 0.80 3.70 -8.75
CA TYR A 107 0.15 4.48 -9.78
C TYR A 107 -1.35 4.61 -9.47
N MET A 108 -1.87 5.82 -9.58
CA MET A 108 -3.29 6.12 -9.45
C MET A 108 -3.94 6.23 -10.81
N ILE A 109 -4.99 5.46 -11.00
CA ILE A 109 -5.84 5.46 -12.20
C ILE A 109 -7.11 6.25 -11.86
N GLY A 110 -7.38 7.30 -12.63
CA GLY A 110 -8.55 8.18 -12.45
C GLY A 110 -8.63 9.17 -13.59
N GLU A 111 -9.29 10.32 -13.39
CA GLU A 111 -9.32 11.38 -14.38
C GLU A 111 -7.93 11.89 -14.77
N ARG A 112 -7.01 11.86 -13.80
CA ARG A 112 -5.59 12.17 -14.00
C ARG A 112 -4.77 10.99 -13.50
N HIS A 113 -4.08 10.35 -14.43
CA HIS A 113 -3.17 9.27 -14.10
C HIS A 113 -1.88 9.82 -13.52
N GLN A 114 -1.45 9.32 -12.35
CA GLN A 114 -0.25 9.83 -11.70
C GLN A 114 0.44 8.80 -10.81
N MET A 115 1.72 9.01 -10.63
CA MET A 115 2.49 8.25 -9.64
C MET A 115 2.24 8.80 -8.24
N PHE A 116 2.27 7.92 -7.26
CA PHE A 116 2.21 8.30 -5.85
C PHE A 116 3.19 7.47 -5.03
N TRP A 117 3.54 8.01 -3.88
CA TRP A 117 4.11 7.24 -2.80
C TRP A 117 3.37 7.56 -1.50
N ARG A 118 3.36 6.59 -0.62
CA ARG A 118 2.76 6.69 0.70
C ARG A 118 3.71 6.11 1.72
N ALA A 119 3.87 6.78 2.85
CA ALA A 119 4.62 6.27 3.99
C ALA A 119 3.81 6.52 5.27
N GLY A 120 3.81 5.55 6.15
CA GLY A 120 3.06 5.65 7.39
C GLY A 120 3.55 4.70 8.45
N GLY A 121 2.98 4.85 9.61
CA GLY A 121 3.17 3.97 10.74
C GLY A 121 1.86 3.77 11.49
N GLY A 122 1.85 2.77 12.34
CA GLY A 122 0.64 2.43 13.07
C GLY A 122 0.83 1.30 14.05
N LEU A 123 -0.28 0.69 14.39
CA LEU A 123 -0.37 -0.40 15.35
C LEU A 123 -1.09 -1.58 14.71
N ASP A 124 -0.48 -2.75 14.83
CA ASP A 124 -1.07 -4.06 14.57
C ASP A 124 -1.47 -4.65 15.94
N ILE A 125 -2.77 -4.68 16.21
CA ILE A 125 -3.34 -5.12 17.49
C ILE A 125 -3.91 -6.52 17.28
N LYS A 126 -3.21 -7.52 17.80
CA LYS A 126 -3.61 -8.93 17.69
C LYS A 126 -4.95 -9.19 18.36
N ASN A 127 -5.88 -9.75 17.61
CA ASN A 127 -7.22 -10.13 18.06
C ASN A 127 -7.49 -11.61 17.80
N GLY A 128 -6.57 -12.47 18.28
CA GLY A 128 -6.57 -13.91 18.02
C GLY A 128 -5.30 -14.37 17.32
N ASP A 129 -5.29 -15.64 16.94
CA ASP A 129 -4.10 -16.27 16.34
C ASP A 129 -3.88 -15.85 14.87
N TYR A 130 -4.98 -15.53 14.16
CA TYR A 130 -4.97 -15.31 12.71
C TYR A 130 -5.52 -13.94 12.29
N SER A 131 -5.87 -13.08 13.24
CA SER A 131 -6.45 -11.78 12.92
C SER A 131 -5.92 -10.65 13.79
N SER A 132 -5.90 -9.46 13.23
CA SER A 132 -5.49 -8.24 13.92
C SER A 132 -6.35 -7.06 13.47
N ILE A 133 -6.41 -6.05 14.32
CA ILE A 133 -6.91 -4.73 13.99
C ILE A 133 -5.72 -3.84 13.64
N LEU A 134 -5.78 -3.17 12.51
CA LEU A 134 -4.79 -2.19 12.07
C LEU A 134 -5.28 -0.78 12.33
N LEU A 135 -4.42 0.05 12.91
CA LEU A 135 -4.60 1.50 13.01
C LEU A 135 -3.39 2.17 12.39
N MET A 136 -3.59 2.91 11.32
CA MET A 136 -2.53 3.46 10.48
C MET A 136 -2.71 4.96 10.31
N ALA A 137 -1.60 5.70 10.37
CA ALA A 137 -1.56 7.10 10.00
C ALA A 137 -0.30 7.36 9.17
N GLY A 138 -0.37 8.30 8.25
CA GLY A 138 0.78 8.60 7.42
C GLY A 138 0.56 9.73 6.44
N TYR A 139 1.49 9.81 5.51
CA TYR A 139 1.53 10.83 4.49
C TYR A 139 1.58 10.18 3.11
N GLN A 140 0.84 10.76 2.17
CA GLN A 140 0.78 10.38 0.78
C GLN A 140 1.12 11.58 -0.09
N TYR A 141 1.90 11.36 -1.13
CA TYR A 141 2.28 12.39 -2.08
C TYR A 141 1.93 12.00 -3.50
N LEU A 142 1.31 12.92 -4.21
CA LEU A 142 0.93 12.81 -5.61
C LEU A 142 1.91 13.58 -6.48
N HIS A 143 2.66 12.88 -7.32
CA HIS A 143 3.79 13.45 -8.03
C HIS A 143 3.40 14.47 -9.11
N HIS A 144 2.33 14.21 -9.87
CA HIS A 144 1.94 15.10 -10.97
C HIS A 144 1.28 16.39 -10.48
N GLU A 145 0.55 16.31 -9.39
CA GLU A 145 -0.18 17.45 -8.83
C GLU A 145 0.62 18.22 -7.78
N ASP A 146 1.81 17.73 -7.42
CA ASP A 146 2.66 18.28 -6.34
C ASP A 146 1.87 18.51 -5.04
N ARG A 147 1.08 17.49 -4.64
CA ARG A 147 0.17 17.58 -3.50
C ARG A 147 0.43 16.49 -2.48
N GLY A 148 0.33 16.88 -1.22
CA GLY A 148 0.45 16.00 -0.08
C GLY A 148 -0.85 15.85 0.70
N PHE A 149 -1.11 14.62 1.15
CA PHE A 149 -2.27 14.25 1.96
C PHE A 149 -1.81 13.51 3.21
N VAL A 150 -2.46 13.81 4.34
CA VAL A 150 -2.34 13.01 5.55
C VAL A 150 -3.50 12.04 5.58
N TYR A 151 -3.23 10.77 5.84
CA TYR A 151 -4.27 9.75 5.96
C TYR A 151 -4.34 9.17 7.36
N LEU A 152 -5.55 8.73 7.73
CA LEU A 152 -5.84 7.96 8.92
C LEU A 152 -6.75 6.79 8.54
N HIS A 153 -6.27 5.57 8.72
CA HIS A 153 -6.97 4.35 8.37
C HIS A 153 -7.14 3.44 9.58
N ALA A 154 -8.25 2.73 9.58
CA ALA A 154 -8.46 1.57 10.43
C ALA A 154 -8.81 0.37 9.55
N GLY A 155 -8.40 -0.83 9.94
CA GLY A 155 -8.63 -2.01 9.13
C GLY A 155 -8.49 -3.30 9.91
N ILE A 156 -8.64 -4.38 9.17
CA ILE A 156 -8.43 -5.74 9.65
C ILE A 156 -7.34 -6.39 8.82
N LEU A 157 -6.60 -7.26 9.46
CA LEU A 157 -5.57 -8.09 8.86
C LEU A 157 -5.86 -9.55 9.19
N VAL A 158 -5.71 -10.43 8.21
CA VAL A 158 -5.90 -11.88 8.35
C VAL A 158 -4.66 -12.59 7.84
N GLU A 159 -4.06 -13.42 8.69
CA GLU A 159 -2.93 -14.30 8.36
C GLU A 159 -3.51 -15.68 7.95
N ILE A 160 -3.15 -16.19 6.76
CA ILE A 160 -3.67 -17.43 6.16
C ILE A 160 -2.53 -18.41 5.93
#